data_65465c0dffed719bdd4f1b4661690b7f
#
_entry.id   65465c0dffed719bdd4f1b4661690b7f
#
_cell.length_a   1.000
_cell.length_b   1.000
_cell.length_c   1.000
_cell.angle_alpha   90.00
_cell.angle_beta   90.00
_cell.angle_gamma   90.00
#
_symmetry.space_group_name_H-M   'P 1'
#
loop_
_entity.id
_entity.type
_entity.pdbx_description
1 polymer ?
#
loop_
_entity_poly.entity_id
_entity_poly.type
_entity_poly.pdbx_seq_one_letter_code
_entity_poly.pdbx_strand_id
1 'polypeptide(L)'
;LLKTLEEPPEYVKFLLATTDPHKLPVTILSRCIQFHLKALEQSQIAEHLGYILNQEQIPFESLALDKLASAAQGSIRDSLSLTDQAIAMSNGNVTLNIVNEMLGLLDETQAIEIIYALQQGNGEKLMQVVNEVANKAGDWDELLR
;
A
#
# COMPACT_ATOMS: atom_id res chain seq x y z
N LEU A 1 -9.45 -16.04 -31.68
CA LEU A 1 -9.19 -14.68 -31.16
C LEU A 1 -8.34 -13.84 -32.13
N LEU A 2 -7.25 -14.39 -32.73
CA LEU A 2 -6.39 -13.64 -33.66
C LEU A 2 -7.12 -13.22 -34.93
N LYS A 3 -7.89 -14.11 -35.58
CA LYS A 3 -8.70 -13.77 -36.76
C LYS A 3 -9.74 -12.68 -36.48
N THR A 4 -10.36 -12.72 -35.30
CA THR A 4 -11.36 -11.71 -34.91
C THR A 4 -10.73 -10.35 -34.56
N LEU A 5 -9.45 -10.33 -34.18
CA LEU A 5 -8.67 -9.11 -34.00
C LEU A 5 -8.18 -8.52 -35.33
N GLU A 6 -8.00 -9.34 -36.36
CA GLU A 6 -7.61 -8.91 -37.70
C GLU A 6 -8.78 -8.28 -38.45
N GLU A 7 -9.96 -8.86 -38.31
CA GLU A 7 -11.20 -8.38 -38.97
C GLU A 7 -12.33 -8.30 -37.90
N PRO A 8 -12.28 -7.30 -37.01
CA PRO A 8 -13.32 -7.15 -36.02
C PRO A 8 -14.61 -6.67 -36.67
N PRO A 9 -15.79 -7.19 -36.24
CA PRO A 9 -17.07 -6.62 -36.63
C PRO A 9 -17.13 -5.14 -36.19
N GLU A 10 -17.77 -4.27 -36.95
CA GLU A 10 -17.81 -2.81 -36.73
C GLU A 10 -18.31 -2.42 -35.32
N TYR A 11 -19.16 -3.26 -34.71
CA TYR A 11 -19.76 -3.03 -33.40
C TYR A 11 -18.92 -3.61 -32.23
N VAL A 12 -17.78 -4.28 -32.52
CA VAL A 12 -16.94 -4.90 -31.49
C VAL A 12 -15.70 -4.07 -31.21
N LYS A 13 -15.44 -3.79 -29.94
CA LYS A 13 -14.21 -3.16 -29.45
C LYS A 13 -13.52 -4.12 -28.48
N PHE A 14 -12.22 -4.35 -28.68
CA PHE A 14 -11.40 -5.18 -27.80
C PHE A 14 -10.63 -4.28 -26.85
N LEU A 15 -10.78 -4.53 -25.54
CA LEU A 15 -10.01 -3.90 -24.48
C LEU A 15 -9.19 -4.99 -23.80
N LEU A 16 -7.86 -4.87 -23.88
CA LEU A 16 -6.93 -5.81 -23.29
C LEU A 16 -6.16 -5.05 -22.19
N ALA A 17 -6.16 -5.59 -20.98
CA ALA A 17 -5.39 -5.04 -19.86
C ALA A 17 -4.33 -6.06 -19.43
N THR A 18 -3.10 -5.59 -19.24
CA THR A 18 -1.99 -6.42 -18.76
C THR A 18 -1.03 -5.56 -17.96
N THR A 19 -0.40 -6.16 -16.97
CA THR A 19 0.72 -5.55 -16.23
C THR A 19 2.07 -5.80 -16.91
N ASP A 20 2.12 -6.76 -17.86
CA ASP A 20 3.34 -7.11 -18.58
C ASP A 20 3.06 -7.21 -20.09
N PRO A 21 3.29 -6.13 -20.85
CA PRO A 21 3.06 -6.13 -22.30
C PRO A 21 4.01 -7.09 -23.05
N HIS A 22 5.18 -7.43 -22.49
CA HIS A 22 6.13 -8.34 -23.15
C HIS A 22 5.64 -9.79 -23.24
N LYS A 23 4.66 -10.16 -22.43
CA LYS A 23 4.02 -11.50 -22.50
C LYS A 23 2.97 -11.60 -23.62
N LEU A 24 2.59 -10.46 -24.23
CA LEU A 24 1.65 -10.47 -25.34
C LEU A 24 2.37 -10.76 -26.66
N PRO A 25 1.79 -11.59 -27.53
CA PRO A 25 2.32 -11.80 -28.88
C PRO A 25 2.41 -10.48 -29.66
N VAL A 26 3.50 -10.31 -30.41
CA VAL A 26 3.74 -9.14 -31.26
C VAL A 26 2.59 -8.92 -32.26
N THR A 27 1.95 -9.99 -32.69
CA THR A 27 0.78 -9.95 -33.57
C THR A 27 -0.43 -9.25 -32.96
N ILE A 28 -0.60 -9.28 -31.66
CA ILE A 28 -1.63 -8.53 -30.91
C ILE A 28 -1.20 -7.08 -30.73
N LEU A 29 0.03 -6.87 -30.28
CA LEU A 29 0.57 -5.54 -30.01
C LEU A 29 0.55 -4.64 -31.26
N SER A 30 0.84 -5.21 -32.45
CA SER A 30 0.84 -4.46 -33.70
C SER A 30 -0.55 -4.01 -34.20
N ARG A 31 -1.63 -4.57 -33.63
CA ARG A 31 -3.03 -4.27 -34.01
C ARG A 31 -3.78 -3.49 -32.93
N CYS A 32 -3.13 -3.20 -31.81
CA CYS A 32 -3.73 -2.48 -30.70
C CYS A 32 -3.05 -1.12 -30.48
N ILE A 33 -3.84 -0.12 -30.12
CA ILE A 33 -3.31 1.12 -29.58
C ILE A 33 -2.91 0.83 -28.14
N GLN A 34 -1.67 1.17 -27.77
CA GLN A 34 -1.15 0.93 -26.43
C GLN A 34 -1.28 2.20 -25.59
N PHE A 35 -1.90 2.07 -24.44
CA PHE A 35 -1.99 3.11 -23.42
C PHE A 35 -1.24 2.67 -22.16
N HIS A 36 -0.23 3.43 -21.77
CA HIS A 36 0.50 3.20 -20.54
C HIS A 36 -0.20 3.89 -19.37
N LEU A 37 -0.73 3.10 -18.44
CA LEU A 37 -1.26 3.60 -17.18
C LEU A 37 -0.12 3.68 -16.15
N LYS A 38 0.03 4.85 -15.53
CA LYS A 38 1.01 5.05 -14.47
C LYS A 38 0.40 4.64 -13.12
N ALA A 39 1.26 4.18 -12.21
CA ALA A 39 0.88 4.06 -10.80
C ALA A 39 0.50 5.44 -10.24
N LEU A 40 -0.42 5.47 -9.31
CA LEU A 40 -0.84 6.70 -8.64
C LEU A 40 0.25 7.16 -7.66
N GLU A 41 0.37 8.48 -7.51
CA GLU A 41 1.21 9.06 -6.47
C GLU A 41 0.56 8.89 -5.09
N GLN A 42 1.40 8.80 -4.07
CA GLN A 42 0.93 8.62 -2.68
C GLN A 42 -0.08 9.70 -2.27
N SER A 43 0.18 10.95 -2.63
CA SER A 43 -0.70 12.09 -2.36
C SER A 43 -2.09 11.93 -2.97
N GLN A 44 -2.16 11.42 -4.22
CA GLN A 44 -3.42 11.19 -4.92
C GLN A 44 -4.24 10.08 -4.25
N ILE A 45 -3.55 9.02 -3.80
CA ILE A 45 -4.20 7.92 -3.06
C ILE A 45 -4.72 8.43 -1.72
N ALA A 46 -3.91 9.14 -0.94
CA ALA A 46 -4.32 9.68 0.36
C ALA A 46 -5.52 10.63 0.24
N GLU A 47 -5.51 11.52 -0.75
CA GLU A 47 -6.64 12.42 -1.04
C GLU A 47 -7.91 11.63 -1.38
N HIS A 48 -7.79 10.60 -2.21
CA HIS A 48 -8.91 9.76 -2.61
C HIS A 48 -9.49 8.97 -1.44
N LEU A 49 -8.63 8.39 -0.58
CA LEU A 49 -9.05 7.71 0.64
C LEU A 49 -9.79 8.68 1.58
N GLY A 50 -9.26 9.88 1.76
CA GLY A 50 -9.92 10.92 2.56
C GLY A 50 -11.29 11.32 2.02
N TYR A 51 -11.42 11.42 0.69
CA TYR A 51 -12.72 11.67 0.05
C TYR A 51 -13.73 10.54 0.37
N ILE A 52 -13.32 9.27 0.21
CA ILE A 52 -14.20 8.12 0.47
C ILE A 52 -14.61 8.07 1.95
N LEU A 53 -13.66 8.17 2.89
CA LEU A 53 -13.95 8.10 4.31
C LEU A 53 -14.86 9.24 4.78
N ASN A 54 -14.73 10.43 4.20
CA ASN A 54 -15.65 11.54 4.45
C ASN A 54 -17.08 11.23 3.96
N GLN A 55 -17.23 10.59 2.78
CA GLN A 55 -18.54 10.20 2.26
C GLN A 55 -19.20 9.14 3.15
N GLU A 56 -18.42 8.19 3.65
CA GLU A 56 -18.86 7.13 4.57
C GLU A 56 -19.00 7.61 6.03
N GLN A 57 -18.68 8.88 6.31
CA GLN A 57 -18.71 9.48 7.65
C GLN A 57 -17.82 8.75 8.67
N ILE A 58 -16.71 8.21 8.21
CA ILE A 58 -15.72 7.52 9.04
C ILE A 58 -14.63 8.53 9.44
N PRO A 59 -14.42 8.77 10.74
CA PRO A 59 -13.34 9.64 11.20
C PRO A 59 -11.97 9.01 10.95
N PHE A 60 -11.00 9.84 10.59
CA PHE A 60 -9.64 9.41 10.28
C PHE A 60 -8.60 10.48 10.63
N GLU A 61 -7.37 10.05 10.80
CA GLU A 61 -6.19 10.90 10.92
C GLU A 61 -5.47 11.02 9.57
N SER A 62 -5.06 12.21 9.15
CA SER A 62 -4.38 12.43 7.87
C SER A 62 -3.10 11.59 7.75
N LEU A 63 -2.32 11.48 8.83
CA LEU A 63 -1.10 10.67 8.85
C LEU A 63 -1.38 9.17 8.67
N ALA A 64 -2.54 8.68 9.11
CA ALA A 64 -2.96 7.30 8.86
C ALA A 64 -3.18 7.06 7.36
N LEU A 65 -3.81 8.01 6.66
CA LEU A 65 -4.01 7.92 5.21
C LEU A 65 -2.70 7.95 4.44
N ASP A 66 -1.74 8.77 4.85
CA ASP A 66 -0.41 8.82 4.24
C ASP A 66 0.32 7.48 4.37
N LYS A 67 0.21 6.82 5.52
CA LYS A 67 0.81 5.49 5.72
C LYS A 67 0.11 4.42 4.88
N LEU A 68 -1.23 4.40 4.83
CA LEU A 68 -2.00 3.49 3.97
C LEU A 68 -1.67 3.69 2.49
N ALA A 69 -1.58 4.94 2.03
CA ALA A 69 -1.24 5.27 0.66
C ALA A 69 0.19 4.85 0.29
N SER A 70 1.14 5.00 1.23
CA SER A 70 2.51 4.53 1.06
C SER A 70 2.57 3.00 0.93
N ALA A 71 1.89 2.28 1.82
CA ALA A 71 1.84 0.82 1.82
C ALA A 71 1.20 0.24 0.55
N ALA A 72 0.28 0.99 -0.08
CA ALA A 72 -0.41 0.58 -1.31
C ALA A 72 0.45 0.64 -2.59
N GLN A 73 1.63 1.25 -2.55
CA GLN A 73 2.61 1.29 -3.64
C GLN A 73 2.02 1.70 -5.00
N GLY A 74 1.12 2.70 -5.01
CA GLY A 74 0.50 3.22 -6.22
C GLY A 74 -0.77 2.47 -6.69
N SER A 75 -1.22 1.46 -5.95
CA SER A 75 -2.43 0.67 -6.22
C SER A 75 -3.62 1.19 -5.42
N ILE A 76 -4.63 1.73 -6.11
CA ILE A 76 -5.86 2.18 -5.45
C ILE A 76 -6.65 0.99 -4.85
N ARG A 77 -6.61 -0.15 -5.52
CA ARG A 77 -7.29 -1.36 -5.03
C ARG A 77 -6.72 -1.82 -3.69
N ASP A 78 -5.38 -1.85 -3.59
CA ASP A 78 -4.71 -2.31 -2.38
C ASP A 78 -4.89 -1.28 -1.26
N SER A 79 -4.88 0.02 -1.58
CA SER A 79 -5.16 1.07 -0.59
C SER A 79 -6.55 0.97 0.01
N LEU A 80 -7.57 0.67 -0.80
CA LEU A 80 -8.93 0.44 -0.32
C LEU A 80 -9.02 -0.80 0.56
N SER A 81 -8.37 -1.90 0.16
CA SER A 81 -8.34 -3.13 0.96
C SER A 81 -7.67 -2.93 2.31
N LEU A 82 -6.56 -2.19 2.35
CA LEU A 82 -5.88 -1.82 3.61
C LEU A 82 -6.76 -0.89 4.47
N THR A 83 -7.47 0.04 3.83
CA THR A 83 -8.38 0.95 4.54
C THR A 83 -9.54 0.18 5.18
N ASP A 84 -10.15 -0.77 4.46
CA ASP A 84 -11.21 -1.62 5.00
C ASP A 84 -10.72 -2.44 6.20
N GLN A 85 -9.49 -2.97 6.15
CA GLN A 85 -8.88 -3.67 7.28
C GLN A 85 -8.66 -2.72 8.48
N ALA A 86 -8.17 -1.51 8.24
CA ALA A 86 -7.99 -0.52 9.29
C ALA A 86 -9.32 -0.13 9.96
N ILE A 87 -10.39 0.05 9.19
CA ILE A 87 -11.74 0.32 9.70
C ILE A 87 -12.23 -0.85 10.57
N ALA A 88 -12.05 -2.08 10.10
CA ALA A 88 -12.47 -3.28 10.85
C ALA A 88 -11.73 -3.43 12.18
N MET A 89 -10.42 -3.13 12.22
CA MET A 89 -9.61 -3.19 13.43
C MET A 89 -9.90 -2.05 14.42
N SER A 90 -10.36 -0.90 13.91
CA SER A 90 -10.51 0.34 14.68
C SER A 90 -11.92 0.61 15.21
N ASN A 91 -12.86 -0.30 15.00
CA ASN A 91 -14.28 -0.04 15.28
C ASN A 91 -14.81 1.25 14.63
N GLY A 92 -14.31 1.56 13.42
CA GLY A 92 -14.80 2.67 12.61
C GLY A 92 -14.08 4.01 12.82
N ASN A 93 -12.87 4.03 13.39
CA ASN A 93 -12.06 5.25 13.49
C ASN A 93 -10.61 4.98 13.04
N VAL A 94 -10.21 5.44 11.87
CA VAL A 94 -8.90 5.15 11.28
C VAL A 94 -7.83 6.06 11.91
N THR A 95 -7.12 5.53 12.91
CA THR A 95 -6.04 6.23 13.61
C THR A 95 -4.66 5.74 13.14
N LEU A 96 -3.65 6.58 13.32
CA LEU A 96 -2.26 6.25 12.97
C LEU A 96 -1.76 5.01 13.73
N ASN A 97 -2.09 4.89 15.01
CA ASN A 97 -1.68 3.74 15.84
C ASN A 97 -2.19 2.42 15.28
N ILE A 98 -3.47 2.36 14.91
CA ILE A 98 -4.08 1.15 14.35
C ILE A 98 -3.47 0.80 13.01
N VAL A 99 -3.23 1.79 12.15
CA VAL A 99 -2.58 1.58 10.86
C VAL A 99 -1.15 1.07 11.04
N ASN A 100 -0.38 1.63 11.96
CA ASN A 100 0.98 1.15 12.26
C ASN A 100 0.96 -0.30 12.78
N GLU A 101 0.05 -0.62 13.71
CA GLU A 101 -0.12 -1.98 14.24
C GLU A 101 -0.52 -2.96 13.12
N MET A 102 -1.47 -2.58 12.27
CA MET A 102 -1.95 -3.40 11.15
C MET A 102 -0.84 -3.69 10.12
N LEU A 103 -0.03 -2.67 9.80
CA LEU A 103 1.05 -2.78 8.83
C LEU A 103 2.32 -3.40 9.42
N GLY A 104 2.35 -3.67 10.74
CA GLY A 104 3.54 -4.15 11.44
C GLY A 104 4.66 -3.11 11.50
N LEU A 105 4.33 -1.83 11.30
CA LEU A 105 5.30 -0.75 11.34
C LEU A 105 5.74 -0.50 12.77
N LEU A 106 7.04 -0.32 12.95
CA LEU A 106 7.60 0.05 14.24
C LEU A 106 7.17 1.48 14.59
N ASP A 107 6.84 1.68 15.85
CA ASP A 107 6.68 3.02 16.39
C ASP A 107 8.04 3.74 16.36
N GLU A 108 8.09 4.95 15.84
CA GLU A 108 9.32 5.78 15.81
C GLU A 108 9.97 5.86 17.18
N THR A 109 9.18 5.82 18.26
CA THR A 109 9.65 5.76 19.64
C THR A 109 10.50 4.53 19.92
N GLN A 110 10.13 3.37 19.41
CA GLN A 110 10.88 2.10 19.62
C GLN A 110 12.21 2.11 18.86
N ALA A 111 12.23 2.65 17.65
CA ALA A 111 13.46 2.82 16.87
C ALA A 111 14.44 3.76 17.60
N ILE A 112 13.95 4.89 18.11
CA ILE A 112 14.74 5.85 18.91
C ILE A 112 15.26 5.20 20.20
N GLU A 113 14.45 4.42 20.91
CA GLU A 113 14.86 3.71 22.14
C GLU A 113 15.95 2.68 21.87
N ILE A 114 15.91 1.96 20.75
CA ILE A 114 16.97 1.03 20.34
C ILE A 114 18.28 1.79 20.10
N ILE A 115 18.24 2.89 19.32
CA ILE A 115 19.41 3.72 19.05
C ILE A 115 20.00 4.26 20.36
N TYR A 116 19.15 4.73 21.26
CA TYR A 116 19.57 5.29 22.54
C TYR A 116 20.20 4.22 23.46
N ALA A 117 19.62 3.02 23.52
CA ALA A 117 20.16 1.88 24.26
C ALA A 117 21.52 1.43 23.73
N LEU A 118 21.69 1.42 22.39
CA LEU A 118 22.97 1.16 21.73
C LEU A 118 24.03 2.22 22.08
N GLN A 119 23.67 3.50 22.02
CA GLN A 119 24.58 4.61 22.31
C GLN A 119 25.04 4.60 23.77
N GLN A 120 24.18 4.20 24.70
CA GLN A 120 24.50 4.08 26.11
C GLN A 120 25.22 2.78 26.48
N GLY A 121 25.40 1.84 25.56
CA GLY A 121 25.96 0.51 25.82
C GLY A 121 25.13 -0.33 26.76
N ASN A 122 23.81 -0.01 26.92
CA ASN A 122 22.90 -0.72 27.81
C ASN A 122 22.30 -1.94 27.09
N GLY A 123 22.99 -3.07 27.14
CA GLY A 123 22.60 -4.31 26.50
C GLY A 123 21.28 -4.89 27.04
N GLU A 124 20.98 -4.70 28.33
CA GLU A 124 19.75 -5.19 28.95
C GLU A 124 18.51 -4.47 28.40
N LYS A 125 18.57 -3.13 28.34
CA LYS A 125 17.49 -2.31 27.76
C LYS A 125 17.34 -2.57 26.26
N LEU A 126 18.45 -2.77 25.54
CA LEU A 126 18.43 -3.12 24.12
C LEU A 126 17.67 -4.43 23.90
N MET A 127 18.01 -5.49 24.64
CA MET A 127 17.36 -6.79 24.52
C MET A 127 15.89 -6.75 24.91
N GLN A 128 15.52 -5.92 25.88
CA GLN A 128 14.12 -5.74 26.27
C GLN A 128 13.31 -5.13 25.11
N VAL A 129 13.77 -4.02 24.53
CA VAL A 129 13.07 -3.35 23.42
C VAL A 129 13.04 -4.24 22.18
N VAL A 130 14.14 -4.93 21.85
CA VAL A 130 14.19 -5.88 20.72
C VAL A 130 13.17 -7.01 20.90
N ASN A 131 13.03 -7.57 22.11
CA ASN A 131 12.04 -8.62 22.38
C ASN A 131 10.60 -8.09 22.27
N GLU A 132 10.33 -6.86 22.70
CA GLU A 132 9.02 -6.24 22.54
C GLU A 132 8.65 -6.05 21.07
N VAL A 133 9.61 -5.61 20.24
CA VAL A 133 9.47 -5.49 18.79
C VAL A 133 9.25 -6.85 18.13
N ALA A 134 10.04 -7.86 18.50
CA ALA A 134 9.91 -9.21 17.95
C ALA A 134 8.54 -9.84 18.25
N ASN A 135 7.99 -9.59 19.43
CA ASN A 135 6.68 -10.10 19.81
C ASN A 135 5.50 -9.40 19.07
N LYS A 136 5.72 -8.19 18.54
CA LYS A 136 4.73 -7.46 17.72
C LYS A 136 4.79 -7.83 16.25
N ALA A 137 5.58 -8.84 15.85
CA ALA A 137 5.79 -9.27 14.46
C ALA A 137 6.27 -8.14 13.53
N GLY A 138 7.09 -7.23 14.05
CA GLY A 138 7.66 -6.12 13.29
C GLY A 138 8.50 -6.60 12.08
N ASP A 139 8.43 -5.84 10.98
CA ASP A 139 9.30 -6.06 9.84
C ASP A 139 10.72 -5.56 10.16
N TRP A 140 11.66 -6.51 10.30
CA TRP A 140 13.05 -6.23 10.62
C TRP A 140 13.78 -5.47 9.52
N ASP A 141 13.34 -5.59 8.27
CA ASP A 141 13.93 -4.87 7.15
C ASP A 141 13.66 -3.37 7.21
N GLU A 142 12.55 -2.95 7.79
CA GLU A 142 12.21 -1.54 7.98
C GLU A 142 13.01 -0.89 9.13
N LEU A 143 13.39 -1.68 10.13
CA LEU A 143 14.20 -1.21 11.26
C LEU A 143 15.65 -0.87 10.87
N LEU A 144 16.13 -1.45 9.77
CA LEU A 144 17.52 -1.30 9.31
C LEU A 144 17.70 -0.27 8.18
N ARG A 145 16.61 0.33 7.71
CA ARG A 145 16.62 1.40 6.70
C ARG A 145 16.60 2.77 7.31
#